data_d47c9cc94ec451f17899647acd906089
#
_entry.id   d47c9cc94ec451f17899647acd906089
#
_cell.length_a   1.000
_cell.length_b   1.000
_cell.length_c   1.000
_cell.angle_alpha   90.00
_cell.angle_beta   90.00
_cell.angle_gamma   90.00
#
_symmetry.space_group_name_H-M   'P 1'
#
loop_
_entity.id
_entity.type
_entity.pdbx_description
1 polymer ?
#
loop_
_entity_poly.entity_id
_entity_poly.type
_entity_poly.pdbx_seq_one_letter_code
_entity_poly.pdbx_strand_id
1 'polypeptide(L)'
;MNCLKEEIRKILYNKSMIVFLVICTIFNIGLIIATSSKSGELKKMSENYEYQSGQKIFKDIDGSELGLAYYDERYKKSNTLVALMHEKYQKLESSLEMLSEQQADMSTYAGELTPYVHTVLFEYLTKALIIEGILLFAFLVLETSFMEYHNKTAYIVYSSFRGRRTVFDKMYAVLIIGMFCLAALSLLCYFIFFHMWDFEKIWDSNIASSYNYINDYDDPIFMKPFITWTSFTVKQYFCASIVLMIGIWLSWWLFSTLIVLANKKISAAICALAACLIFPYFGLFLFRQIPELYFLNNWSITVNVYINQMWFTDLGYYTLFPWQETLSVILHLFLGMTGVYVVYNLFRRKDIC
;
A
#
# COMPACT_ATOMS: atom_id res chain seq x y z
N MET A 1 -19.47 27.25 -5.56
CA MET A 1 -19.97 26.02 -6.20
C MET A 1 -19.66 25.94 -7.70
N ASN A 2 -19.78 27.01 -8.48
CA ASN A 2 -19.49 26.96 -9.92
C ASN A 2 -18.02 26.63 -10.27
N CYS A 3 -17.04 27.13 -9.50
CA CYS A 3 -15.61 26.91 -9.82
C CYS A 3 -15.16 25.47 -9.66
N LEU A 4 -15.55 24.81 -8.57
CA LEU A 4 -15.26 23.38 -8.38
C LEU A 4 -15.86 22.52 -9.50
N LYS A 5 -17.10 22.84 -9.94
CA LYS A 5 -17.74 22.14 -11.05
C LYS A 5 -16.96 22.29 -12.36
N GLU A 6 -16.43 23.48 -12.64
CA GLU A 6 -15.60 23.71 -13.83
C GLU A 6 -14.25 22.98 -13.74
N GLU A 7 -13.61 22.95 -12.58
CA GLU A 7 -12.36 22.19 -12.39
C GLU A 7 -12.61 20.67 -12.55
N ILE A 8 -13.71 20.13 -11.99
CA ILE A 8 -14.13 18.75 -12.20
C ILE A 8 -14.32 18.46 -13.70
N ARG A 9 -15.01 19.36 -14.41
CA ARG A 9 -15.24 19.21 -15.85
C ARG A 9 -13.94 19.18 -16.65
N LYS A 10 -12.98 20.05 -16.35
CA LYS A 10 -11.67 20.06 -17.01
C LYS A 10 -10.93 18.74 -16.85
N ILE A 11 -10.95 18.15 -15.65
CA ILE A 11 -10.30 16.87 -15.38
C ILE A 11 -10.99 15.74 -16.14
N LEU A 12 -12.33 15.68 -16.13
CA LEU A 12 -13.09 14.63 -16.80
C LEU A 12 -12.88 14.60 -18.33
N TYR A 13 -12.65 15.75 -18.95
CA TYR A 13 -12.36 15.83 -20.39
C TYR A 13 -10.86 15.71 -20.72
N ASN A 14 -10.01 15.42 -19.72
CA ASN A 14 -8.59 15.23 -19.97
C ASN A 14 -8.34 13.90 -20.67
N LYS A 15 -7.94 13.96 -21.93
CA LYS A 15 -7.65 12.78 -22.76
C LYS A 15 -6.54 11.92 -22.19
N SER A 16 -5.51 12.55 -21.61
CA SER A 16 -4.36 11.82 -21.01
C SER A 16 -4.79 10.98 -19.81
N MET A 17 -5.72 11.48 -18.98
CA MET A 17 -6.29 10.72 -17.87
C MET A 17 -7.07 9.49 -18.39
N ILE A 18 -7.89 9.67 -19.43
CA ILE A 18 -8.66 8.54 -20.02
C ILE A 18 -7.70 7.48 -20.57
N VAL A 19 -6.68 7.89 -21.33
CA VAL A 19 -5.66 6.97 -21.87
C VAL A 19 -4.94 6.24 -20.74
N PHE A 20 -4.56 6.94 -19.66
CA PHE A 20 -3.92 6.33 -18.49
C PHE A 20 -4.82 5.23 -17.87
N LEU A 21 -6.11 5.53 -17.63
CA LEU A 21 -7.04 4.56 -17.06
C LEU A 21 -7.26 3.34 -17.97
N VAL A 22 -7.30 3.53 -19.28
CA VAL A 22 -7.40 2.42 -20.24
C VAL A 22 -6.15 1.55 -20.18
N ILE A 23 -4.95 2.13 -20.11
CA ILE A 23 -3.69 1.39 -19.97
C ILE A 23 -3.70 0.59 -18.67
N CYS A 24 -4.06 1.19 -17.53
CA CYS A 24 -4.17 0.51 -16.23
C CYS A 24 -5.18 -0.66 -16.30
N THR A 25 -6.32 -0.45 -16.92
CA THR A 25 -7.34 -1.50 -17.08
C THR A 25 -6.79 -2.69 -17.89
N ILE A 26 -6.16 -2.42 -19.03
CA ILE A 26 -5.56 -3.47 -19.88
C ILE A 26 -4.45 -4.21 -19.10
N PHE A 27 -3.61 -3.47 -18.39
CA PHE A 27 -2.52 -4.05 -17.60
C PHE A 27 -3.05 -4.99 -16.51
N ASN A 28 -4.03 -4.55 -15.71
CA ASN A 28 -4.60 -5.35 -14.63
C ASN A 28 -5.35 -6.59 -15.14
N ILE A 29 -6.12 -6.46 -16.23
CA ILE A 29 -6.76 -7.62 -16.89
C ILE A 29 -5.70 -8.60 -17.39
N GLY A 30 -4.65 -8.09 -18.05
CA GLY A 30 -3.52 -8.90 -18.50
C GLY A 30 -2.83 -9.64 -17.35
N LEU A 31 -2.62 -8.96 -16.22
CA LEU A 31 -2.06 -9.53 -15.00
C LEU A 31 -2.95 -10.67 -14.46
N ILE A 32 -4.25 -10.47 -14.34
CA ILE A 32 -5.19 -11.49 -13.86
C ILE A 32 -5.20 -12.70 -14.80
N ILE A 33 -5.24 -12.49 -16.12
CA ILE A 33 -5.23 -13.58 -17.10
C ILE A 33 -3.90 -14.35 -17.06
N ALA A 34 -2.77 -13.64 -17.03
CA ALA A 34 -1.44 -14.25 -17.00
C ALA A 34 -1.24 -15.10 -15.75
N THR A 35 -1.74 -14.66 -14.60
CA THR A 35 -1.67 -15.42 -13.34
C THR A 35 -2.61 -16.62 -13.37
N SER A 36 -3.80 -16.51 -13.95
CA SER A 36 -4.73 -17.63 -14.07
C SER A 36 -4.19 -18.75 -14.96
N SER A 37 -3.40 -18.44 -15.99
CA SER A 37 -2.82 -19.45 -16.88
C SER A 37 -1.82 -20.38 -16.17
N LYS A 38 -1.16 -19.90 -15.12
CA LYS A 38 -0.22 -20.69 -14.31
C LYS A 38 -0.93 -21.66 -13.33
N SER A 39 -2.21 -21.51 -13.11
CA SER A 39 -2.96 -22.31 -12.14
C SER A 39 -2.93 -23.81 -12.45
N GLY A 40 -2.94 -24.20 -13.71
CA GLY A 40 -2.88 -25.59 -14.14
C GLY A 40 -1.54 -26.28 -13.85
N GLU A 41 -0.43 -25.55 -13.89
CA GLU A 41 0.90 -26.06 -13.55
C GLU A 41 1.03 -26.21 -12.02
N LEU A 42 0.59 -25.21 -11.28
CA LEU A 42 0.62 -25.21 -9.81
C LEU A 42 -0.28 -26.31 -9.22
N LYS A 43 -1.45 -26.57 -9.84
CA LYS A 43 -2.33 -27.67 -9.42
C LYS A 43 -1.64 -29.03 -9.52
N LYS A 44 -0.87 -29.28 -10.59
CA LYS A 44 -0.10 -30.51 -10.72
C LYS A 44 1.05 -30.62 -9.71
N MET A 45 1.64 -29.48 -9.33
CA MET A 45 2.70 -29.45 -8.31
C MET A 45 2.12 -29.73 -6.91
N SER A 46 0.96 -29.16 -6.59
CA SER A 46 0.31 -29.31 -5.29
C SER A 46 -0.22 -30.73 -5.03
N GLU A 47 -0.54 -31.51 -6.06
CA GLU A 47 -0.95 -32.92 -5.91
C GLU A 47 0.11 -33.81 -5.24
N ASN A 48 1.37 -33.35 -5.13
CA ASN A 48 2.48 -34.10 -4.56
C ASN A 48 2.85 -33.67 -3.11
N TYR A 49 2.15 -32.71 -2.51
CA TYR A 49 2.48 -32.23 -1.16
C TYR A 49 1.56 -32.85 -0.10
N GLU A 50 2.16 -33.31 1.01
CA GLU A 50 1.41 -33.68 2.22
C GLU A 50 0.94 -32.43 2.94
N TYR A 51 -0.37 -32.27 3.04
CA TYR A 51 -0.99 -31.14 3.71
C TYR A 51 -0.90 -31.26 5.22
N GLN A 52 -0.31 -30.26 5.88
CA GLN A 52 -0.39 -30.17 7.32
C GLN A 52 -1.77 -29.66 7.75
N SER A 53 -2.35 -30.25 8.78
CA SER A 53 -3.58 -29.71 9.36
C SER A 53 -3.30 -28.36 9.97
N GLY A 54 -4.19 -27.37 9.80
CA GLY A 54 -4.02 -26.03 10.35
C GLY A 54 -3.68 -25.96 11.83
N GLN A 55 -4.05 -27.00 12.61
CA GLN A 55 -3.74 -27.11 14.03
C GLN A 55 -2.25 -27.30 14.36
N LYS A 56 -1.42 -27.74 13.41
CA LYS A 56 0.00 -27.98 13.66
C LYS A 56 0.87 -26.77 13.25
N ILE A 57 0.40 -25.93 12.31
CA ILE A 57 1.21 -24.87 11.73
C ILE A 57 1.70 -23.87 12.77
N PHE A 58 0.85 -23.43 13.70
CA PHE A 58 1.20 -22.42 14.68
C PHE A 58 1.71 -22.98 16.01
N LYS A 59 1.47 -24.26 16.27
CA LYS A 59 1.82 -24.90 17.54
C LYS A 59 3.33 -25.14 17.70
N ASP A 60 4.01 -25.36 16.58
CA ASP A 60 5.43 -25.69 16.56
C ASP A 60 6.31 -24.43 16.30
N ILE A 61 5.68 -23.23 16.17
CA ILE A 61 6.39 -21.97 15.96
C ILE A 61 6.64 -21.30 17.33
N ASP A 62 7.91 -21.17 17.70
CA ASP A 62 8.33 -20.37 18.85
C ASP A 62 8.57 -18.92 18.44
N GLY A 63 7.74 -18.00 18.95
CA GLY A 63 7.86 -16.57 18.68
C GLY A 63 9.20 -15.98 19.15
N SER A 64 9.78 -16.52 20.22
CA SER A 64 11.08 -16.10 20.73
C SER A 64 12.23 -16.58 19.83
N GLU A 65 12.17 -17.77 19.27
CA GLU A 65 13.14 -18.27 18.27
C GLU A 65 13.06 -17.47 16.98
N LEU A 66 11.85 -17.15 16.49
CA LEU A 66 11.69 -16.25 15.36
C LEU A 66 12.32 -14.88 15.63
N GLY A 67 12.12 -14.35 16.84
CA GLY A 67 12.75 -13.12 17.28
C GLY A 67 14.27 -13.19 17.24
N LEU A 68 14.84 -14.25 17.77
CA LEU A 68 16.29 -14.47 17.80
C LEU A 68 16.88 -14.66 16.39
N ALA A 69 16.19 -15.36 15.51
CA ALA A 69 16.62 -15.55 14.12
C ALA A 69 16.69 -14.24 13.34
N TYR A 70 15.80 -13.28 13.65
CA TYR A 70 15.79 -11.92 13.04
C TYR A 70 16.61 -10.91 13.83
N TYR A 71 17.14 -11.30 15.01
CA TYR A 71 17.93 -10.46 15.90
C TYR A 71 19.35 -10.34 15.38
N ASP A 72 19.55 -9.55 14.36
CA ASP A 72 20.86 -9.29 13.78
C ASP A 72 21.75 -8.56 14.80
N GLU A 73 23.04 -8.90 14.85
CA GLU A 73 24.04 -8.25 15.69
C GLU A 73 24.07 -6.72 15.54
N ARG A 74 23.50 -6.22 14.44
CA ARG A 74 23.34 -4.79 14.16
C ARG A 74 22.49 -4.06 15.17
N TYR A 75 21.45 -4.69 15.74
CA TYR A 75 20.55 -4.06 16.72
C TYR A 75 21.09 -4.09 18.13
N LYS A 76 22.04 -4.96 18.42
CA LYS A 76 22.68 -5.06 19.74
C LYS A 76 23.37 -3.76 20.18
N LYS A 77 23.65 -2.85 19.23
CA LYS A 77 24.30 -1.57 19.50
C LYS A 77 23.36 -0.50 20.08
N SER A 78 22.05 -0.67 19.99
CA SER A 78 21.06 0.30 20.49
C SER A 78 20.12 -0.35 21.50
N ASN A 79 20.31 -0.04 22.79
CA ASN A 79 19.47 -0.57 23.87
C ASN A 79 17.97 -0.26 23.66
N THR A 80 17.65 0.88 23.07
CA THR A 80 16.26 1.28 22.81
C THR A 80 15.63 0.41 21.72
N LEU A 81 16.34 0.15 20.62
CA LEU A 81 15.85 -0.71 19.54
C LEU A 81 15.68 -2.15 20.02
N VAL A 82 16.60 -2.63 20.84
CA VAL A 82 16.54 -3.95 21.49
C VAL A 82 15.26 -4.09 22.32
N ALA A 83 14.97 -3.08 23.17
CA ALA A 83 13.78 -3.11 24.02
C ALA A 83 12.47 -3.14 23.19
N LEU A 84 12.40 -2.32 22.13
CA LEU A 84 11.24 -2.29 21.22
C LEU A 84 11.05 -3.62 20.47
N MET A 85 12.14 -4.22 20.02
CA MET A 85 12.09 -5.53 19.37
C MET A 85 11.62 -6.61 20.34
N HIS A 86 12.10 -6.58 21.58
CA HIS A 86 11.66 -7.54 22.59
C HIS A 86 10.16 -7.42 22.89
N GLU A 87 9.64 -6.19 23.06
CA GLU A 87 8.22 -5.95 23.25
C GLU A 87 7.39 -6.45 22.05
N LYS A 88 7.89 -6.21 20.83
CA LYS A 88 7.24 -6.68 19.61
C LYS A 88 7.13 -8.20 19.56
N TYR A 89 8.19 -8.93 19.93
CA TYR A 89 8.19 -10.40 19.89
C TYR A 89 7.38 -11.02 21.02
N GLN A 90 7.30 -10.40 22.19
CA GLN A 90 6.32 -10.80 23.22
C GLN A 90 4.88 -10.71 22.69
N LYS A 91 4.59 -9.66 21.92
CA LYS A 91 3.27 -9.53 21.28
C LYS A 91 3.04 -10.56 20.18
N LEU A 92 4.09 -10.93 19.45
CA LEU A 92 4.02 -11.98 18.43
C LEU A 92 3.67 -13.34 19.05
N GLU A 93 4.24 -13.67 20.22
CA GLU A 93 3.94 -14.89 20.95
C GLU A 93 2.47 -14.97 21.35
N SER A 94 1.91 -13.88 21.89
CA SER A 94 0.48 -13.81 22.19
C SER A 94 -0.41 -13.93 20.93
N SER A 95 0.07 -13.46 19.80
CA SER A 95 -0.64 -13.62 18.52
C SER A 95 -0.61 -15.07 18.03
N LEU A 96 0.53 -15.75 18.20
CA LEU A 96 0.68 -17.17 17.88
C LEU A 96 -0.22 -18.06 18.76
N GLU A 97 -0.29 -17.81 20.07
CA GLU A 97 -1.21 -18.51 20.97
C GLU A 97 -2.67 -18.35 20.49
N MET A 98 -3.10 -17.12 20.23
CA MET A 98 -4.43 -16.82 19.71
C MET A 98 -4.72 -17.54 18.38
N LEU A 99 -3.76 -17.52 17.44
CA LEU A 99 -3.91 -18.21 16.16
C LEU A 99 -3.94 -19.73 16.33
N SER A 100 -3.18 -20.29 17.27
CA SER A 100 -3.18 -21.72 17.55
C SER A 100 -4.49 -22.23 18.16
N GLU A 101 -5.17 -21.38 18.95
CA GLU A 101 -6.48 -21.69 19.54
C GLU A 101 -7.64 -21.58 18.54
N GLN A 102 -7.54 -20.66 17.57
CA GLN A 102 -8.61 -20.33 16.61
C GLN A 102 -8.42 -20.99 15.25
N GLN A 103 -7.63 -22.02 15.16
CA GLN A 103 -7.35 -22.69 13.90
C GLN A 103 -8.59 -23.28 13.27
N ALA A 104 -8.86 -22.84 12.05
CA ALA A 104 -9.83 -23.51 11.21
C ALA A 104 -9.30 -24.88 10.78
N ASP A 105 -10.16 -25.89 10.75
CA ASP A 105 -9.84 -27.15 10.11
C ASP A 105 -9.59 -26.91 8.62
N MET A 106 -8.36 -27.15 8.18
CA MET A 106 -7.93 -26.88 6.80
C MET A 106 -8.57 -27.83 5.79
N SER A 107 -9.20 -28.93 6.24
CA SER A 107 -9.95 -29.84 5.37
C SER A 107 -11.15 -29.17 4.68
N THR A 108 -11.63 -28.04 5.18
CA THR A 108 -12.73 -27.26 4.59
C THR A 108 -12.28 -26.31 3.48
N TYR A 109 -10.98 -26.19 3.21
CA TYR A 109 -10.46 -25.28 2.19
C TYR A 109 -10.78 -25.73 0.76
N ALA A 110 -11.12 -24.75 -0.06
CA ALA A 110 -11.52 -24.96 -1.45
C ALA A 110 -10.34 -25.28 -2.38
N GLY A 111 -9.22 -25.76 -1.86
CA GLY A 111 -8.15 -26.26 -2.72
C GLY A 111 -6.77 -25.70 -2.49
N GLU A 112 -5.89 -26.36 -3.08
CA GLU A 112 -4.43 -26.36 -3.01
C GLU A 112 -3.79 -25.06 -3.53
N LEU A 113 -4.57 -24.24 -4.26
CA LEU A 113 -4.11 -22.99 -4.85
C LEU A 113 -4.32 -21.76 -3.95
N THR A 114 -4.91 -21.95 -2.78
CA THR A 114 -5.30 -20.82 -1.90
C THR A 114 -4.16 -19.84 -1.61
N PRO A 115 -2.93 -20.25 -1.22
CA PRO A 115 -1.83 -19.31 -0.97
C PRO A 115 -1.42 -18.55 -2.22
N TYR A 116 -1.40 -19.20 -3.39
CA TYR A 116 -1.08 -18.55 -4.65
C TYR A 116 -2.14 -17.51 -5.03
N VAL A 117 -3.41 -17.85 -4.90
CA VAL A 117 -4.53 -16.93 -5.21
C VAL A 117 -4.51 -15.72 -4.28
N HIS A 118 -4.18 -15.92 -2.99
CA HIS A 118 -3.96 -14.82 -2.06
C HIS A 118 -2.78 -13.93 -2.47
N THR A 119 -1.68 -14.52 -2.92
CA THR A 119 -0.53 -13.76 -3.44
C THR A 119 -0.93 -12.95 -4.67
N VAL A 120 -1.69 -13.53 -5.60
CA VAL A 120 -2.19 -12.79 -6.77
C VAL A 120 -3.06 -11.61 -6.36
N LEU A 121 -3.98 -11.81 -5.42
CA LEU A 121 -4.90 -10.77 -4.95
C LEU A 121 -4.16 -9.66 -4.17
N PHE A 122 -3.42 -10.05 -3.14
CA PHE A 122 -2.88 -9.10 -2.17
C PHE A 122 -1.52 -8.55 -2.61
N GLU A 123 -0.64 -9.37 -3.19
CA GLU A 123 0.66 -8.88 -3.63
C GLU A 123 0.60 -8.23 -5.02
N TYR A 124 0.09 -8.93 -6.02
CA TYR A 124 0.20 -8.43 -7.39
C TYR A 124 -0.88 -7.42 -7.74
N LEU A 125 -2.16 -7.81 -7.64
CA LEU A 125 -3.27 -6.96 -8.07
C LEU A 125 -3.41 -5.72 -7.18
N THR A 126 -3.42 -5.90 -5.86
CA THR A 126 -3.54 -4.78 -4.92
C THR A 126 -2.33 -3.84 -5.04
N LYS A 127 -1.10 -4.35 -5.20
CA LYS A 127 0.10 -3.53 -5.43
C LYS A 127 0.00 -2.72 -6.72
N ALA A 128 -0.47 -3.33 -7.79
CA ALA A 128 -0.67 -2.64 -9.06
C ALA A 128 -1.66 -1.47 -8.89
N LEU A 129 -2.82 -1.71 -8.28
CA LEU A 129 -3.82 -0.68 -7.99
C LEU A 129 -3.28 0.45 -7.10
N ILE A 130 -2.46 0.13 -6.09
CA ILE A 130 -1.82 1.14 -5.25
C ILE A 130 -0.88 2.03 -6.08
N ILE A 131 -0.01 1.43 -6.89
CA ILE A 131 0.94 2.16 -7.73
C ILE A 131 0.21 3.03 -8.75
N GLU A 132 -0.82 2.49 -9.40
CA GLU A 132 -1.66 3.23 -10.34
C GLU A 132 -2.33 4.44 -9.69
N GLY A 133 -2.83 4.29 -8.46
CA GLY A 133 -3.40 5.41 -7.71
C GLY A 133 -2.37 6.47 -7.35
N ILE A 134 -1.18 6.07 -6.94
CA ILE A 134 -0.04 6.99 -6.69
C ILE A 134 0.29 7.79 -7.97
N LEU A 135 0.40 7.12 -9.11
CA LEU A 135 0.71 7.75 -10.38
C LEU A 135 -0.44 8.65 -10.86
N LEU A 136 -1.69 8.20 -10.73
CA LEU A 136 -2.87 9.00 -11.10
C LEU A 136 -2.94 10.30 -10.29
N PHE A 137 -2.78 10.24 -8.97
CA PHE A 137 -2.81 11.45 -8.13
C PHE A 137 -1.65 12.37 -8.43
N ALA A 138 -0.42 11.86 -8.62
CA ALA A 138 0.72 12.66 -9.02
C ALA A 138 0.46 13.37 -10.35
N PHE A 139 -0.05 12.65 -11.35
CA PHE A 139 -0.39 13.19 -12.66
C PHE A 139 -1.48 14.28 -12.57
N LEU A 140 -2.61 13.99 -11.91
CA LEU A 140 -3.73 14.93 -11.81
C LEU A 140 -3.36 16.19 -11.03
N VAL A 141 -2.58 16.08 -9.96
CA VAL A 141 -2.12 17.24 -9.18
C VAL A 141 -1.16 18.12 -10.01
N LEU A 142 -0.22 17.51 -10.74
CA LEU A 142 0.69 18.23 -11.64
C LEU A 142 -0.09 18.95 -12.74
N GLU A 143 -0.93 18.23 -13.46
CA GLU A 143 -1.70 18.76 -14.60
C GLU A 143 -2.57 19.94 -14.18
N THR A 144 -3.39 19.77 -13.14
CA THR A 144 -4.32 20.81 -12.70
C THR A 144 -3.61 22.04 -12.11
N SER A 145 -2.48 21.87 -11.44
CA SER A 145 -1.79 22.96 -10.77
C SER A 145 -0.93 23.79 -11.75
N PHE A 146 -0.33 23.14 -12.74
CA PHE A 146 0.52 23.85 -13.73
C PHE A 146 -0.22 24.28 -15.00
N MET A 147 -1.49 23.92 -15.15
CA MET A 147 -2.31 24.26 -16.32
C MET A 147 -2.37 25.77 -16.58
N GLU A 148 -2.57 26.60 -15.55
CA GLU A 148 -2.62 28.06 -15.71
C GLU A 148 -1.25 28.64 -16.06
N TYR A 149 -0.17 28.08 -15.56
CA TYR A 149 1.18 28.50 -15.93
C TYR A 149 1.49 28.16 -17.38
N HIS A 150 1.09 26.96 -17.81
CA HIS A 150 1.26 26.54 -19.20
C HIS A 150 0.44 27.40 -20.17
N ASN A 151 -0.80 27.73 -19.81
CA ASN A 151 -1.69 28.58 -20.60
C ASN A 151 -1.41 30.08 -20.43
N LYS A 152 -0.42 30.47 -19.62
CA LYS A 152 -0.08 31.88 -19.30
C LYS A 152 -1.24 32.67 -18.67
N THR A 153 -2.21 32.00 -18.08
CA THR A 153 -3.40 32.60 -17.42
C THR A 153 -3.26 32.75 -15.90
N ALA A 154 -2.15 32.30 -15.33
CA ALA A 154 -1.90 32.30 -13.88
C ALA A 154 -2.12 33.69 -13.24
N TYR A 155 -1.63 34.74 -13.87
CA TYR A 155 -1.81 36.12 -13.38
C TYR A 155 -3.29 36.51 -13.28
N ILE A 156 -4.07 36.19 -14.30
CA ILE A 156 -5.52 36.52 -14.37
C ILE A 156 -6.28 35.75 -13.30
N VAL A 157 -6.01 34.45 -13.19
CA VAL A 157 -6.71 33.57 -12.25
C VAL A 157 -6.39 33.96 -10.80
N TYR A 158 -5.11 34.14 -10.47
CA TYR A 158 -4.70 34.43 -9.09
C TYR A 158 -4.91 35.89 -8.64
N SER A 159 -5.10 36.82 -9.55
CA SER A 159 -5.51 38.22 -9.26
C SER A 159 -7.03 38.37 -9.15
N SER A 160 -7.84 37.40 -9.57
CA SER A 160 -9.28 37.46 -9.51
C SER A 160 -9.81 37.52 -8.06
N PHE A 161 -11.10 37.89 -7.87
CA PHE A 161 -11.74 37.98 -6.56
C PHE A 161 -11.65 36.66 -5.75
N ARG A 162 -11.72 35.49 -6.38
CA ARG A 162 -11.47 34.19 -5.75
C ARG A 162 -9.98 33.93 -5.55
N GLY A 163 -9.16 34.47 -6.42
CA GLY A 163 -7.71 34.45 -6.35
C GLY A 163 -7.14 33.09 -6.02
N ARG A 164 -6.30 33.03 -5.00
CA ARG A 164 -5.56 31.83 -4.59
C ARG A 164 -6.43 30.75 -3.95
N ARG A 165 -7.71 31.03 -3.62
CA ARG A 165 -8.66 30.00 -3.13
C ARG A 165 -9.00 28.96 -4.19
N THR A 166 -8.80 29.26 -5.48
CA THR A 166 -8.98 28.29 -6.58
C THR A 166 -8.10 27.06 -6.43
N VAL A 167 -6.98 27.15 -5.71
CA VAL A 167 -6.11 26.01 -5.39
C VAL A 167 -6.89 24.93 -4.63
N PHE A 168 -7.71 25.30 -3.65
CA PHE A 168 -8.55 24.31 -2.93
C PHE A 168 -9.61 23.69 -3.83
N ASP A 169 -10.25 24.50 -4.70
CA ASP A 169 -11.24 23.96 -5.65
C ASP A 169 -10.58 22.90 -6.55
N LYS A 170 -9.33 23.13 -6.99
CA LYS A 170 -8.54 22.15 -7.77
C LYS A 170 -8.17 20.92 -6.96
N MET A 171 -7.67 21.10 -5.73
CA MET A 171 -7.33 19.97 -4.85
C MET A 171 -8.54 19.05 -4.63
N TYR A 172 -9.71 19.64 -4.32
CA TYR A 172 -10.93 18.86 -4.13
C TYR A 172 -11.42 18.23 -5.43
N ALA A 173 -11.30 18.91 -6.57
CA ALA A 173 -11.65 18.34 -7.87
C ALA A 173 -10.79 17.11 -8.17
N VAL A 174 -9.48 17.20 -7.96
CA VAL A 174 -8.54 16.07 -8.13
C VAL A 174 -8.88 14.93 -7.19
N LEU A 175 -9.15 15.22 -5.90
CA LEU A 175 -9.53 14.20 -4.94
C LEU A 175 -10.80 13.44 -5.36
N ILE A 176 -11.87 14.18 -5.68
CA ILE A 176 -13.15 13.59 -6.05
C ILE A 176 -13.02 12.72 -7.30
N ILE A 177 -12.42 13.26 -8.36
CA ILE A 177 -12.30 12.53 -9.63
C ILE A 177 -11.29 11.40 -9.52
N GLY A 178 -10.13 11.62 -8.87
CA GLY A 178 -9.12 10.59 -8.65
C GLY A 178 -9.68 9.41 -7.87
N MET A 179 -10.35 9.67 -6.74
CA MET A 179 -10.99 8.61 -5.94
C MET A 179 -12.10 7.89 -6.70
N PHE A 180 -12.93 8.60 -7.47
CA PHE A 180 -13.96 7.98 -8.28
C PHE A 180 -13.37 7.06 -9.35
N CYS A 181 -12.36 7.51 -10.08
CA CYS A 181 -11.70 6.71 -11.12
C CYS A 181 -11.01 5.47 -10.51
N LEU A 182 -10.31 5.63 -9.38
CA LEU A 182 -9.64 4.51 -8.71
C LEU A 182 -10.65 3.52 -8.12
N ALA A 183 -11.75 4.00 -7.56
CA ALA A 183 -12.82 3.13 -7.09
C ALA A 183 -13.43 2.32 -8.24
N ALA A 184 -13.73 2.97 -9.37
CA ALA A 184 -14.26 2.29 -10.55
C ALA A 184 -13.28 1.25 -11.10
N LEU A 185 -11.99 1.60 -11.22
CA LEU A 185 -10.93 0.69 -11.67
C LEU A 185 -10.78 -0.50 -10.72
N SER A 186 -10.70 -0.25 -9.42
CA SER A 186 -10.56 -1.30 -8.41
C SER A 186 -11.76 -2.24 -8.39
N LEU A 187 -12.98 -1.70 -8.43
CA LEU A 187 -14.19 -2.50 -8.48
C LEU A 187 -14.24 -3.40 -9.73
N LEU A 188 -13.85 -2.86 -10.88
CA LEU A 188 -13.77 -3.64 -12.12
C LEU A 188 -12.74 -4.78 -12.00
N CYS A 189 -11.54 -4.48 -11.50
CA CYS A 189 -10.46 -5.45 -11.37
C CYS A 189 -10.81 -6.55 -10.36
N TYR A 190 -11.33 -6.18 -9.18
CA TYR A 190 -11.77 -7.15 -8.19
C TYR A 190 -12.97 -7.98 -8.66
N PHE A 191 -13.91 -7.37 -9.38
CA PHE A 191 -15.04 -8.11 -9.98
C PHE A 191 -14.55 -9.18 -10.94
N ILE A 192 -13.61 -8.85 -11.85
CA ILE A 192 -13.02 -9.81 -12.79
C ILE A 192 -12.25 -10.90 -12.02
N PHE A 193 -11.46 -10.51 -11.02
CA PHE A 193 -10.69 -11.43 -10.20
C PHE A 193 -11.58 -12.46 -9.49
N PHE A 194 -12.61 -12.00 -8.77
CA PHE A 194 -13.53 -12.91 -8.05
C PHE A 194 -14.47 -13.68 -8.95
N HIS A 195 -14.63 -13.28 -10.22
CA HIS A 195 -15.32 -14.10 -11.21
C HIS A 195 -14.43 -15.25 -11.72
N MET A 196 -13.11 -15.06 -11.74
CA MET A 196 -12.16 -16.10 -12.17
C MET A 196 -11.77 -17.05 -11.05
N TRP A 197 -11.76 -16.57 -9.80
CA TRP A 197 -11.35 -17.32 -8.61
C TRP A 197 -12.48 -17.39 -7.61
N ASP A 198 -12.91 -18.62 -7.26
CA ASP A 198 -13.97 -18.83 -6.28
C ASP A 198 -13.44 -18.63 -4.85
N PHE A 199 -13.93 -17.60 -4.19
CA PHE A 199 -13.63 -17.26 -2.80
C PHE A 199 -14.77 -17.64 -1.83
N GLU A 200 -15.91 -18.15 -2.32
CA GLU A 200 -17.10 -18.33 -1.50
C GLU A 200 -16.82 -19.16 -0.24
N LYS A 201 -16.01 -20.23 -0.38
CA LYS A 201 -15.69 -21.15 0.71
C LYS A 201 -14.59 -20.67 1.66
N ILE A 202 -13.82 -19.65 1.28
CA ILE A 202 -12.65 -19.20 2.05
C ILE A 202 -12.83 -17.83 2.71
N TRP A 203 -13.92 -17.10 2.42
CA TRP A 203 -14.14 -15.77 2.98
C TRP A 203 -14.12 -15.70 4.51
N ASP A 204 -14.70 -16.72 5.16
CA ASP A 204 -14.81 -16.78 6.61
C ASP A 204 -13.65 -17.55 7.27
N SER A 205 -12.74 -18.08 6.48
CA SER A 205 -11.56 -18.79 6.97
C SER A 205 -10.51 -17.80 7.50
N ASN A 206 -9.67 -18.26 8.45
CA ASN A 206 -8.58 -17.46 8.97
C ASN A 206 -7.50 -17.24 7.89
N ILE A 207 -7.13 -15.97 7.63
CA ILE A 207 -6.16 -15.62 6.59
C ILE A 207 -4.77 -16.17 6.88
N ALA A 208 -4.32 -16.19 8.14
CA ALA A 208 -3.02 -16.72 8.50
C ALA A 208 -2.94 -18.23 8.26
N SER A 209 -3.98 -18.99 8.64
CA SER A 209 -4.07 -20.41 8.31
C SER A 209 -4.07 -20.64 6.79
N SER A 210 -4.82 -19.84 6.06
CA SER A 210 -4.98 -19.90 4.61
C SER A 210 -3.68 -19.65 3.84
N TYR A 211 -2.87 -18.69 4.27
CA TYR A 211 -1.57 -18.40 3.67
C TYR A 211 -0.50 -19.47 3.98
N ASN A 212 -0.59 -20.11 5.16
CA ASN A 212 0.39 -21.11 5.58
C ASN A 212 -0.01 -22.55 5.19
N TYR A 213 -1.05 -22.73 4.38
CA TYR A 213 -1.61 -24.03 4.04
C TYR A 213 -0.64 -24.98 3.33
N ILE A 214 0.25 -24.43 2.48
CA ILE A 214 1.31 -25.17 1.79
C ILE A 214 2.63 -24.52 2.19
N ASN A 215 3.13 -24.80 3.37
CA ASN A 215 4.47 -24.40 3.74
C ASN A 215 5.31 -25.62 3.97
N ASP A 216 6.26 -25.83 3.06
CA ASP A 216 7.38 -26.70 3.29
C ASP A 216 8.35 -25.91 4.19
N TYR A 217 8.26 -26.12 5.51
CA TYR A 217 9.13 -25.45 6.49
C TYR A 217 10.58 -25.91 6.44
N ASP A 218 10.92 -26.84 5.54
CA ASP A 218 12.28 -27.36 5.37
C ASP A 218 13.23 -26.36 4.68
N ASP A 219 12.72 -25.22 4.15
CA ASP A 219 13.57 -24.13 3.63
C ASP A 219 13.42 -22.82 4.44
N PRO A 220 14.16 -22.70 5.57
CA PRO A 220 14.03 -21.57 6.50
C PRO A 220 14.51 -20.23 5.92
N ILE A 221 15.12 -20.21 4.74
CA ILE A 221 15.71 -18.99 4.17
C ILE A 221 14.69 -18.14 3.43
N PHE A 222 13.62 -18.72 2.91
CA PHE A 222 12.67 -18.04 2.02
C PHE A 222 11.22 -17.96 2.53
N MET A 223 10.84 -18.72 3.55
CA MET A 223 9.44 -18.79 3.99
C MET A 223 9.25 -18.39 5.44
N LYS A 224 9.17 -17.08 5.67
CA LYS A 224 8.66 -16.59 6.94
C LYS A 224 7.18 -16.93 7.08
N PRO A 225 6.72 -17.54 8.18
CA PRO A 225 5.32 -17.82 8.39
C PRO A 225 4.50 -16.52 8.40
N PHE A 226 3.31 -16.58 7.79
CA PHE A 226 2.37 -15.46 7.75
C PHE A 226 1.60 -15.40 9.08
N ILE A 227 2.08 -14.58 10.01
CA ILE A 227 1.54 -14.43 11.36
C ILE A 227 0.92 -13.04 11.49
N THR A 228 -0.40 -12.96 11.54
CA THR A 228 -1.13 -11.71 11.72
C THR A 228 -1.17 -11.29 13.20
N TRP A 229 -1.14 -9.97 13.46
CA TRP A 229 -1.22 -9.41 14.81
C TRP A 229 -2.54 -9.67 15.53
N THR A 230 -3.58 -10.02 14.78
CA THR A 230 -4.90 -10.41 15.29
C THR A 230 -5.50 -11.44 14.36
N SER A 231 -6.50 -12.17 14.86
CA SER A 231 -7.24 -13.12 14.02
C SER A 231 -8.10 -12.38 13.00
N PHE A 232 -7.72 -12.48 11.75
CA PHE A 232 -8.51 -11.98 10.62
C PHE A 232 -9.12 -13.14 9.84
N THR A 233 -10.38 -13.01 9.45
CA THR A 233 -10.88 -13.79 8.32
C THR A 233 -10.34 -13.20 7.02
N VAL A 234 -10.33 -13.98 5.92
CA VAL A 234 -9.93 -13.51 4.59
C VAL A 234 -10.70 -12.25 4.20
N LYS A 235 -12.01 -12.21 4.49
CA LYS A 235 -12.87 -11.05 4.24
C LYS A 235 -12.44 -9.82 5.04
N GLN A 236 -12.16 -9.99 6.32
CA GLN A 236 -11.71 -8.88 7.17
C GLN A 236 -10.35 -8.35 6.73
N TYR A 237 -9.42 -9.25 6.39
CA TYR A 237 -8.10 -8.88 5.87
C TYR A 237 -8.21 -8.12 4.53
N PHE A 238 -9.07 -8.58 3.63
CA PHE A 238 -9.34 -7.88 2.37
C PHE A 238 -9.90 -6.47 2.60
N CYS A 239 -10.90 -6.32 3.46
CA CYS A 239 -11.45 -5.00 3.81
C CYS A 239 -10.39 -4.09 4.45
N ALA A 240 -9.59 -4.61 5.37
CA ALA A 240 -8.50 -3.85 6.00
C ALA A 240 -7.45 -3.41 4.98
N SER A 241 -7.09 -4.28 4.04
CA SER A 241 -6.15 -3.97 2.95
C SER A 241 -6.68 -2.87 2.03
N ILE A 242 -7.99 -2.89 1.69
CA ILE A 242 -8.62 -1.81 0.92
C ILE A 242 -8.58 -0.49 1.69
N VAL A 243 -8.87 -0.48 2.98
CA VAL A 243 -8.82 0.73 3.81
C VAL A 243 -7.41 1.30 3.83
N LEU A 244 -6.39 0.46 3.98
CA LEU A 244 -4.99 0.89 3.98
C LEU A 244 -4.57 1.40 2.59
N MET A 245 -4.98 0.76 1.51
CA MET A 245 -4.78 1.21 0.13
C MET A 245 -5.36 2.61 -0.10
N ILE A 246 -6.59 2.86 0.34
CA ILE A 246 -7.23 4.18 0.27
C ILE A 246 -6.44 5.20 1.08
N GLY A 247 -5.98 4.84 2.28
CA GLY A 247 -5.13 5.67 3.12
C GLY A 247 -3.83 6.07 2.43
N ILE A 248 -3.18 5.15 1.71
CA ILE A 248 -1.97 5.40 0.92
C ILE A 248 -2.28 6.39 -0.23
N TRP A 249 -3.37 6.21 -0.96
CA TRP A 249 -3.78 7.13 -2.02
C TRP A 249 -4.04 8.54 -1.51
N LEU A 250 -4.75 8.68 -0.39
CA LEU A 250 -5.02 9.97 0.25
C LEU A 250 -3.73 10.63 0.74
N SER A 251 -2.84 9.87 1.35
CA SER A 251 -1.53 10.36 1.77
C SER A 251 -0.73 10.87 0.58
N TRP A 252 -0.70 10.12 -0.51
CA TRP A 252 0.03 10.50 -1.71
C TRP A 252 -0.59 11.71 -2.42
N TRP A 253 -1.91 11.83 -2.46
CA TRP A 253 -2.58 13.04 -2.94
C TRP A 253 -2.15 14.28 -2.16
N LEU A 254 -2.10 14.21 -0.82
CA LEU A 254 -1.65 15.31 0.04
C LEU A 254 -0.17 15.66 -0.22
N PHE A 255 0.71 14.67 -0.28
CA PHE A 255 2.13 14.86 -0.55
C PHE A 255 2.38 15.44 -1.94
N SER A 256 1.70 14.95 -2.96
CA SER A 256 1.79 15.49 -4.31
C SER A 256 1.36 16.96 -4.34
N THR A 257 0.27 17.28 -3.67
CA THR A 257 -0.22 18.67 -3.55
C THR A 257 0.81 19.55 -2.83
N LEU A 258 1.37 19.09 -1.72
CA LEU A 258 2.40 19.82 -0.97
C LEU A 258 3.62 20.10 -1.84
N ILE A 259 4.15 19.09 -2.52
CA ILE A 259 5.33 19.21 -3.38
C ILE A 259 5.06 20.19 -4.53
N VAL A 260 3.90 20.08 -5.18
CA VAL A 260 3.55 20.96 -6.31
C VAL A 260 3.36 22.41 -5.87
N LEU A 261 2.70 22.66 -4.73
CA LEU A 261 2.54 24.01 -4.19
C LEU A 261 3.87 24.66 -3.74
N ALA A 262 4.82 23.83 -3.28
CA ALA A 262 6.14 24.29 -2.86
C ALA A 262 7.03 24.68 -4.06
N ASN A 263 6.82 24.07 -5.23
CA ASN A 263 7.66 24.25 -6.41
C ASN A 263 7.06 25.26 -7.41
N LYS A 264 7.91 26.11 -7.99
CA LYS A 264 7.50 27.07 -9.05
C LYS A 264 7.57 26.46 -10.46
N LYS A 265 8.34 25.39 -10.66
CA LYS A 265 8.60 24.76 -11.96
C LYS A 265 8.08 23.32 -11.97
N ILE A 266 7.39 22.95 -13.04
CA ILE A 266 6.86 21.61 -13.22
C ILE A 266 7.96 20.53 -13.19
N SER A 267 9.11 20.80 -13.82
CA SER A 267 10.25 19.86 -13.81
C SER A 267 10.77 19.58 -12.41
N ALA A 268 10.89 20.62 -11.57
CA ALA A 268 11.32 20.47 -10.18
C ALA A 268 10.30 19.67 -9.35
N ALA A 269 9.00 19.90 -9.58
CA ALA A 269 7.95 19.12 -8.92
C ALA A 269 7.98 17.64 -9.32
N ILE A 270 8.15 17.35 -10.62
CA ILE A 270 8.29 15.97 -11.13
C ILE A 270 9.51 15.29 -10.52
N CYS A 271 10.68 15.94 -10.53
CA CYS A 271 11.89 15.39 -9.93
C CYS A 271 11.73 15.12 -8.42
N ALA A 272 11.06 16.03 -7.69
CA ALA A 272 10.82 15.86 -6.27
C ALA A 272 9.84 14.68 -5.99
N LEU A 273 8.76 14.56 -6.77
CA LEU A 273 7.82 13.43 -6.66
C LEU A 273 8.51 12.09 -6.96
N ALA A 274 9.30 12.03 -8.04
CA ALA A 274 10.08 10.86 -8.40
C ALA A 274 11.08 10.49 -7.28
N ALA A 275 11.79 11.49 -6.74
CA ALA A 275 12.71 11.26 -5.63
C ALA A 275 12.02 10.71 -4.39
N CYS A 276 10.84 11.22 -4.03
CA CYS A 276 10.05 10.71 -2.90
C CYS A 276 9.59 9.25 -3.08
N LEU A 277 9.41 8.79 -4.32
CA LEU A 277 9.08 7.39 -4.60
C LEU A 277 10.32 6.50 -4.64
N ILE A 278 11.36 6.95 -5.30
CA ILE A 278 12.52 6.11 -5.62
C ILE A 278 13.49 6.03 -4.45
N PHE A 279 13.75 7.15 -3.76
CA PHE A 279 14.75 7.21 -2.69
C PHE A 279 14.47 6.24 -1.52
N PRO A 280 13.25 6.12 -0.98
CA PRO A 280 12.99 5.17 0.11
C PRO A 280 13.16 3.70 -0.31
N TYR A 281 12.89 3.37 -1.57
CA TYR A 281 13.13 2.03 -2.10
C TYR A 281 14.64 1.72 -2.10
N PHE A 282 15.47 2.62 -2.61
CA PHE A 282 16.92 2.47 -2.51
C PHE A 282 17.42 2.53 -1.06
N GLY A 283 16.74 3.26 -0.20
CA GLY A 283 17.03 3.35 1.24
C GLY A 283 17.01 2.00 1.95
N LEU A 284 16.20 1.02 1.49
CA LEU A 284 16.21 -0.35 1.99
C LEU A 284 17.57 -1.03 1.86
N PHE A 285 18.35 -0.67 0.86
CA PHE A 285 19.70 -1.18 0.63
C PHE A 285 20.77 -0.29 1.24
N LEU A 286 20.66 1.02 1.04
CA LEU A 286 21.66 2.00 1.48
C LEU A 286 21.77 2.10 3.01
N PHE A 287 20.62 2.08 3.70
CA PHE A 287 20.59 2.27 5.16
C PHE A 287 20.68 0.96 5.95
N ARG A 288 20.83 -0.18 5.28
CA ARG A 288 20.88 -1.51 5.90
C ARG A 288 21.91 -1.63 7.02
N GLN A 289 23.00 -0.85 6.97
CA GLN A 289 24.07 -0.86 7.98
C GLN A 289 23.85 0.15 9.13
N ILE A 290 22.83 1.01 9.04
CA ILE A 290 22.53 2.07 10.02
C ILE A 290 21.08 1.87 10.48
N PRO A 291 20.87 1.12 11.59
CA PRO A 291 19.53 0.71 12.03
C PRO A 291 18.54 1.85 12.17
N GLU A 292 18.94 2.98 12.74
CA GLU A 292 18.07 4.13 12.98
C GLU A 292 17.56 4.73 11.67
N LEU A 293 18.43 4.89 10.67
CA LEU A 293 18.04 5.38 9.35
C LEU A 293 17.21 4.35 8.58
N TYR A 294 17.52 3.06 8.76
CA TYR A 294 16.75 1.98 8.16
C TYR A 294 15.31 1.99 8.66
N PHE A 295 15.11 2.07 9.99
CA PHE A 295 13.78 2.14 10.57
C PHE A 295 13.03 3.41 10.19
N LEU A 296 13.71 4.56 10.16
CA LEU A 296 13.11 5.81 9.69
C LEU A 296 12.64 5.69 8.24
N ASN A 297 13.45 5.08 7.38
CA ASN A 297 13.10 4.83 5.98
C ASN A 297 11.88 3.91 5.83
N ASN A 298 11.74 2.92 6.71
CA ASN A 298 10.65 1.94 6.67
C ASN A 298 9.27 2.53 7.05
N TRP A 299 9.23 3.77 7.54
CA TRP A 299 7.99 4.53 7.71
C TRP A 299 7.49 5.17 6.41
N SER A 300 8.23 5.10 5.32
CA SER A 300 7.81 5.71 4.06
C SER A 300 6.64 4.96 3.40
N ILE A 301 5.81 5.71 2.65
CA ILE A 301 4.72 5.14 1.85
C ILE A 301 5.25 4.11 0.84
N THR A 302 6.40 4.38 0.23
CA THR A 302 7.01 3.48 -0.76
C THR A 302 7.36 2.13 -0.17
N VAL A 303 7.90 2.09 1.06
CA VAL A 303 8.19 0.83 1.74
C VAL A 303 6.88 0.11 2.09
N ASN A 304 5.84 0.82 2.54
CA ASN A 304 4.53 0.22 2.77
C ASN A 304 3.95 -0.43 1.51
N VAL A 305 4.15 0.18 0.34
CA VAL A 305 3.75 -0.43 -0.94
C VAL A 305 4.60 -1.65 -1.27
N TYR A 306 5.91 -1.61 -0.98
CA TYR A 306 6.80 -2.73 -1.21
C TYR A 306 6.42 -3.99 -0.43
N ILE A 307 6.03 -3.81 0.85
CA ILE A 307 5.69 -4.90 1.77
C ILE A 307 4.18 -5.26 1.80
N ASN A 308 3.38 -4.78 0.85
CA ASN A 308 1.91 -4.89 0.91
C ASN A 308 1.37 -6.32 1.03
N GLN A 309 2.10 -7.30 0.55
CA GLN A 309 1.72 -8.72 0.65
C GLN A 309 1.66 -9.24 2.09
N MET A 310 2.33 -8.56 3.01
CA MET A 310 2.45 -8.97 4.41
C MET A 310 1.95 -7.87 5.36
N TRP A 311 1.01 -7.05 4.95
CA TRP A 311 0.39 -6.10 5.86
C TRP A 311 -0.27 -6.82 7.04
N PHE A 312 -0.31 -6.16 8.17
CA PHE A 312 -0.89 -6.65 9.43
C PHE A 312 -0.20 -7.90 9.99
N THR A 313 1.01 -8.22 9.51
CA THR A 313 1.81 -9.34 9.98
C THR A 313 3.13 -8.89 10.59
N ASP A 314 3.84 -9.82 11.25
CA ASP A 314 5.22 -9.57 11.61
C ASP A 314 6.11 -9.61 10.35
N LEU A 315 6.83 -8.53 10.10
CA LEU A 315 7.76 -8.36 8.98
C LEU A 315 9.23 -8.46 9.39
N GLY A 316 9.52 -9.10 10.52
CA GLY A 316 10.88 -9.20 11.03
C GLY A 316 11.49 -7.82 11.28
N TYR A 317 12.68 -7.60 10.74
CA TYR A 317 13.41 -6.34 10.92
C TYR A 317 12.89 -5.16 10.08
N TYR A 318 11.89 -5.36 9.19
CA TYR A 318 11.25 -4.24 8.47
C TYR A 318 10.37 -3.39 9.38
N THR A 319 9.82 -3.97 10.45
CA THR A 319 8.93 -3.28 11.37
C THR A 319 9.42 -3.38 12.81
N LEU A 320 9.32 -2.28 13.56
CA LEU A 320 9.61 -2.22 15.00
C LEU A 320 8.37 -2.42 15.85
N PHE A 321 7.21 -2.12 15.29
CA PHE A 321 5.95 -2.11 16.02
C PHE A 321 4.92 -2.96 15.33
N PRO A 322 4.01 -3.59 16.06
CA PRO A 322 2.77 -4.11 15.50
C PRO A 322 2.01 -2.98 14.77
N TRP A 323 1.41 -3.28 13.63
CA TRP A 323 0.62 -2.31 12.85
C TRP A 323 1.40 -1.09 12.33
N GLN A 324 2.71 -1.20 12.16
CA GLN A 324 3.56 -0.08 11.75
C GLN A 324 3.12 0.51 10.40
N GLU A 325 2.66 -0.30 9.45
CA GLU A 325 2.12 0.12 8.16
C GLU A 325 0.91 1.05 8.33
N THR A 326 0.00 0.70 9.23
CA THR A 326 -1.20 1.51 9.55
C THR A 326 -0.82 2.81 10.23
N LEU A 327 0.07 2.74 11.23
CA LEU A 327 0.58 3.92 11.93
C LEU A 327 1.33 4.85 10.98
N SER A 328 2.10 4.30 10.05
CA SER A 328 2.80 5.07 9.04
C SER A 328 1.82 5.84 8.14
N VAL A 329 0.76 5.21 7.66
CA VAL A 329 -0.26 5.88 6.84
C VAL A 329 -0.96 7.00 7.63
N ILE A 330 -1.33 6.76 8.88
CA ILE A 330 -1.93 7.79 9.75
C ILE A 330 -0.98 8.98 9.93
N LEU A 331 0.30 8.71 10.18
CA LEU A 331 1.33 9.74 10.31
C LEU A 331 1.46 10.57 9.02
N HIS A 332 1.49 9.91 7.86
CA HIS A 332 1.57 10.59 6.57
C HIS A 332 0.36 11.43 6.26
N LEU A 333 -0.84 10.98 6.60
CA LEU A 333 -2.07 11.78 6.48
C LEU A 333 -1.98 13.04 7.33
N PHE A 334 -1.56 12.91 8.58
CA PHE A 334 -1.40 14.04 9.48
C PHE A 334 -0.34 15.04 8.99
N LEU A 335 0.85 14.54 8.63
CA LEU A 335 1.93 15.38 8.08
C LEU A 335 1.54 16.01 6.75
N GLY A 336 0.84 15.29 5.88
CA GLY A 336 0.35 15.80 4.61
C GLY A 336 -0.66 16.93 4.80
N MET A 337 -1.65 16.78 5.67
CA MET A 337 -2.64 17.82 5.98
C MET A 337 -2.00 19.07 6.56
N THR A 338 -1.13 18.91 7.56
CA THR A 338 -0.42 20.04 8.20
C THR A 338 0.53 20.71 7.21
N GLY A 339 1.26 19.94 6.41
CA GLY A 339 2.16 20.45 5.39
C GLY A 339 1.43 21.26 4.31
N VAL A 340 0.33 20.76 3.77
CA VAL A 340 -0.50 21.48 2.79
C VAL A 340 -1.02 22.80 3.38
N TYR A 341 -1.50 22.78 4.64
CA TYR A 341 -1.97 23.97 5.32
C TYR A 341 -0.86 25.03 5.44
N VAL A 342 0.33 24.65 5.88
CA VAL A 342 1.50 25.56 6.01
C VAL A 342 1.91 26.11 4.65
N VAL A 343 2.11 25.24 3.65
CA VAL A 343 2.56 25.65 2.31
C VAL A 343 1.52 26.53 1.63
N TYR A 344 0.24 26.27 1.79
CA TYR A 344 -0.82 27.12 1.29
C TYR A 344 -0.79 28.53 1.92
N ASN A 345 -0.56 28.63 3.22
CA ASN A 345 -0.45 29.93 3.88
C ASN A 345 0.78 30.73 3.39
N LEU A 346 1.88 30.05 3.12
CA LEU A 346 3.06 30.66 2.48
C LEU A 346 2.76 31.09 1.05
N PHE A 347 2.06 30.26 0.26
CA PHE A 347 1.64 30.59 -1.09
C PHE A 347 0.73 31.82 -1.14
N ARG A 348 -0.18 31.99 -0.16
CA ARG A 348 -1.03 33.17 -0.05
C ARG A 348 -0.25 34.47 0.14
N ARG A 349 0.93 34.42 0.76
CA ARG A 349 1.75 35.60 1.10
C ARG A 349 2.79 35.92 0.02
N LYS A 350 3.06 34.99 -0.89
CA LYS A 350 4.08 35.23 -1.96
C LYS A 350 3.51 36.13 -3.05
N ASP A 351 4.31 37.08 -3.50
CA ASP A 351 4.01 37.86 -4.71
C ASP A 351 4.13 36.95 -5.93
N ILE A 352 3.18 37.12 -6.85
CA ILE A 352 3.14 36.38 -8.12
C ILE A 352 3.86 37.27 -9.13
N CYS A 353 5.20 37.38 -9.00
CA CYS A 353 6.06 38.06 -9.97
C CYS A 353 6.78 37.03 -10.81
#